data_cac808c12276e891518a2765bbe9ff3f
#
_entry.id   cac808c12276e891518a2765bbe9ff3f
#
_cell.length_a   1.000
_cell.length_b   1.000
_cell.length_c   1.000
_cell.angle_alpha   90.00
_cell.angle_beta   90.00
_cell.angle_gamma   90.00
#
_symmetry.space_group_name_H-M   'P 1'
#
loop_
_entity.id
_entity.type
_entity.pdbx_description
1 polymer ?
#
loop_
_entity_poly.entity_id
_entity_poly.type
_entity_poly.pdbx_seq_one_letter_code
_entity_poly.pdbx_strand_id
1 'polypeptide(L)'
;MWFSVAHEDSSKNASPQKRGKVVIISGPSGVGKGTLVKRLISESSFPLVLSVSATTRPPRPGEVNGRDYWFISRDEFLEKRANGEFLESFEVYEGGALYGTLRETVETQIRQGKWVLLEIDVKGALCVMKELPESLSVFILPPSLEALKERLLNRGTEKGEDLSRRLEQAEKEISFNKFYKERIVNDNLDKAFEELVKVLASYN
;
A
#
# COMPACT_ATOMS: atom_id res chain seq x y z
N MET A 1 35.54 46.18 33.72
CA MET A 1 34.24 46.10 33.04
C MET A 1 34.31 44.92 32.08
N TRP A 2 33.70 43.82 32.43
CA TRP A 2 33.59 42.63 31.59
C TRP A 2 32.13 42.47 31.24
N PHE A 3 31.79 42.64 29.97
CA PHE A 3 30.45 42.35 29.46
C PHE A 3 30.38 40.84 29.13
N SER A 4 29.55 40.12 29.91
CA SER A 4 29.17 38.75 29.65
C SER A 4 28.10 38.80 28.58
N VAL A 5 28.38 38.26 27.39
CA VAL A 5 27.38 38.05 26.34
C VAL A 5 26.71 36.71 26.64
N ALA A 6 25.46 36.77 27.08
CA ALA A 6 24.61 35.58 27.20
C ALA A 6 24.26 35.08 25.80
N HIS A 7 24.75 33.91 25.44
CA HIS A 7 24.22 33.14 24.30
C HIS A 7 22.87 32.60 24.70
N GLU A 8 21.81 33.19 24.16
CA GLU A 8 20.48 32.55 24.17
C GLU A 8 20.51 31.30 23.30
N ASP A 9 20.35 30.19 23.96
CA ASP A 9 20.21 28.87 23.35
C ASP A 9 18.82 28.75 22.69
N SER A 10 18.77 28.98 21.37
CA SER A 10 17.55 28.99 20.55
C SER A 10 17.02 27.56 20.19
N SER A 11 17.42 26.55 20.94
CA SER A 11 17.10 25.15 20.62
C SER A 11 15.86 24.55 21.34
N LYS A 12 14.90 25.39 21.77
CA LYS A 12 13.67 24.85 22.44
C LYS A 12 12.42 25.47 21.84
N ASN A 13 11.91 24.86 20.75
CA ASN A 13 10.46 24.74 20.44
C ASN A 13 10.23 23.99 19.11
N ALA A 14 10.77 22.79 18.96
CA ALA A 14 10.21 21.84 18.01
C ALA A 14 9.04 21.14 18.72
N SER A 15 7.81 21.53 18.40
CA SER A 15 6.63 20.73 18.77
C SER A 15 6.88 19.28 18.37
N PRO A 16 6.53 18.28 19.19
CA PRO A 16 6.75 16.88 18.84
C PRO A 16 6.06 16.60 17.52
N GLN A 17 6.86 16.34 16.49
CA GLN A 17 6.34 16.04 15.15
C GLN A 17 5.46 14.80 15.27
N LYS A 18 4.16 14.92 14.96
CA LYS A 18 3.19 13.82 15.05
C LYS A 18 3.72 12.67 14.21
N ARG A 19 3.96 11.50 14.82
CA ARG A 19 4.47 10.32 14.13
C ARG A 19 3.51 9.93 13.00
N GLY A 20 4.07 9.59 11.83
CA GLY A 20 3.29 9.12 10.70
C GLY A 20 2.62 7.77 10.97
N LYS A 21 1.82 7.32 10.03
CA LYS A 21 1.01 6.09 10.14
C LYS A 21 1.20 5.20 8.92
N VAL A 22 0.89 3.92 9.07
CA VAL A 22 0.74 3.00 7.93
C VAL A 22 -0.74 2.86 7.59
N VAL A 23 -1.06 3.01 6.31
CA VAL A 23 -2.40 2.80 5.75
C VAL A 23 -2.30 1.70 4.70
N ILE A 24 -2.95 0.57 4.95
CA ILE A 24 -2.99 -0.57 4.05
C ILE A 24 -4.28 -0.52 3.25
N ILE A 25 -4.16 -0.50 1.92
CA ILE A 25 -5.30 -0.62 1.00
C ILE A 25 -5.14 -1.93 0.24
N SER A 26 -6.06 -2.85 0.47
CA SER A 26 -6.06 -4.16 -0.14
C SER A 26 -7.44 -4.53 -0.70
N GLY A 27 -7.53 -5.69 -1.33
CA GLY A 27 -8.74 -6.19 -1.99
C GLY A 27 -8.40 -6.93 -3.28
N PRO A 28 -9.36 -7.55 -3.95
CA PRO A 28 -9.12 -8.39 -5.12
C PRO A 28 -8.57 -7.61 -6.31
N SER A 29 -7.90 -8.34 -7.20
CA SER A 29 -7.45 -7.77 -8.48
C SER A 29 -8.64 -7.22 -9.27
N GLY A 30 -8.48 -6.05 -9.90
CA GLY A 30 -9.55 -5.43 -10.70
C GLY A 30 -10.56 -4.60 -9.92
N VAL A 31 -10.51 -4.57 -8.58
CA VAL A 31 -11.49 -3.84 -7.75
C VAL A 31 -11.35 -2.31 -7.78
N GLY A 32 -10.23 -1.76 -8.32
CA GLY A 32 -10.01 -0.32 -8.47
C GLY A 32 -9.11 0.31 -7.40
N LYS A 33 -8.33 -0.48 -6.64
CA LYS A 33 -7.38 0.02 -5.62
C LYS A 33 -6.48 1.14 -6.15
N GLY A 34 -5.75 0.87 -7.23
CA GLY A 34 -4.77 1.82 -7.77
C GLY A 34 -5.39 3.15 -8.21
N THR A 35 -6.65 3.15 -8.68
CA THR A 35 -7.37 4.39 -9.00
C THR A 35 -7.69 5.18 -7.74
N LEU A 36 -8.18 4.52 -6.68
CA LEU A 36 -8.46 5.15 -5.38
C LEU A 36 -7.19 5.70 -4.73
N VAL A 37 -6.10 4.91 -4.73
CA VAL A 37 -4.81 5.34 -4.19
C VAL A 37 -4.24 6.55 -4.90
N LYS A 38 -4.28 6.58 -6.24
CA LYS A 38 -3.85 7.74 -7.03
C LYS A 38 -4.65 8.99 -6.69
N ARG A 39 -5.98 8.87 -6.58
CA ARG A 39 -6.84 9.98 -6.18
C ARG A 39 -6.55 10.45 -4.76
N LEU A 40 -6.35 9.55 -3.81
CA LEU A 40 -5.98 9.92 -2.44
C LEU A 40 -4.72 10.77 -2.39
N ILE A 41 -3.68 10.38 -3.14
CA ILE A 41 -2.41 11.11 -3.16
C ILE A 41 -2.56 12.49 -3.80
N SER A 42 -3.38 12.60 -4.87
CA SER A 42 -3.52 13.85 -5.63
C SER A 42 -4.59 14.81 -5.10
N GLU A 43 -5.64 14.31 -4.43
CA GLU A 43 -6.82 15.11 -4.09
C GLU A 43 -7.03 15.29 -2.58
N SER A 44 -6.40 14.45 -1.72
CA SER A 44 -6.58 14.58 -0.28
C SER A 44 -5.58 15.54 0.36
N SER A 45 -5.95 16.12 1.51
CA SER A 45 -5.08 16.98 2.32
C SER A 45 -4.18 16.23 3.32
N PHE A 46 -4.28 14.89 3.37
CA PHE A 46 -3.44 14.10 4.26
C PHE A 46 -1.99 14.03 3.77
N PRO A 47 -1.00 13.91 4.66
CA PRO A 47 0.41 13.82 4.28
C PRO A 47 0.77 12.42 3.74
N LEU A 48 0.03 11.96 2.72
CA LEU A 48 0.13 10.63 2.14
C LEU A 48 1.34 10.48 1.23
N VAL A 49 2.01 9.33 1.34
CA VAL A 49 3.03 8.89 0.39
C VAL A 49 2.81 7.43 0.03
N LEU A 50 2.94 7.08 -1.23
CA LEU A 50 2.89 5.68 -1.66
C LEU A 50 4.22 5.00 -1.33
N SER A 51 4.18 3.84 -0.70
CA SER A 51 5.36 2.98 -0.58
C SER A 51 5.61 2.30 -1.92
N VAL A 52 6.78 2.56 -2.49
CA VAL A 52 7.21 1.90 -3.72
C VAL A 52 7.75 0.51 -3.36
N SER A 53 7.06 -0.55 -3.81
CA SER A 53 7.46 -1.94 -3.57
C SER A 53 8.66 -2.34 -4.41
N ALA A 54 9.46 -3.30 -3.92
CA ALA A 54 10.49 -3.96 -4.70
C ALA A 54 9.91 -5.16 -5.49
N THR A 55 10.47 -5.44 -6.65
CA THR A 55 10.12 -6.62 -7.44
C THR A 55 11.31 -7.14 -8.26
N THR A 56 11.31 -8.44 -8.50
CA THR A 56 12.29 -9.11 -9.38
C THR A 56 11.79 -9.26 -10.82
N ARG A 57 10.55 -8.85 -11.10
CA ARG A 57 10.01 -8.79 -12.44
C ARG A 57 10.72 -7.69 -13.23
N PRO A 58 11.03 -7.90 -14.51
CA PRO A 58 11.52 -6.80 -15.35
C PRO A 58 10.47 -5.69 -15.50
N PRO A 59 10.90 -4.43 -15.69
CA PRO A 59 9.98 -3.33 -15.90
C PRO A 59 9.17 -3.53 -17.19
N ARG A 60 7.91 -3.15 -17.18
CA ARG A 60 7.06 -3.08 -18.38
C ARG A 60 7.31 -1.75 -19.10
N PRO A 61 6.92 -1.64 -20.40
CA PRO A 61 7.00 -0.37 -21.12
C PRO A 61 6.32 0.78 -20.34
N GLY A 62 7.07 1.86 -20.10
CA GLY A 62 6.60 3.03 -19.37
C GLY A 62 6.76 2.98 -17.84
N GLU A 63 7.13 1.85 -17.27
CA GLU A 63 7.47 1.77 -15.82
C GLU A 63 8.87 2.32 -15.55
N VAL A 64 9.03 3.05 -14.46
CA VAL A 64 10.27 3.73 -14.04
C VAL A 64 10.71 3.21 -12.68
N ASN A 65 12.00 2.83 -12.60
CA ASN A 65 12.62 2.38 -11.36
C ASN A 65 12.55 3.46 -10.28
N GLY A 66 12.15 3.06 -9.07
CA GLY A 66 11.98 3.97 -7.92
C GLY A 66 10.68 4.78 -7.92
N ARG A 67 9.90 4.73 -9.01
CA ARG A 67 8.57 5.36 -9.11
C ARG A 67 7.44 4.33 -9.07
N ASP A 68 7.51 3.34 -9.97
CA ASP A 68 6.48 2.30 -10.08
C ASP A 68 6.85 1.09 -9.23
N TYR A 69 8.09 0.68 -9.29
CA TYR A 69 8.72 -0.35 -8.44
C TYR A 69 10.21 -0.08 -8.30
N TRP A 70 10.83 -0.64 -7.26
CA TRP A 70 12.25 -0.90 -7.19
C TRP A 70 12.50 -2.23 -7.91
N PHE A 71 13.00 -2.15 -9.15
CA PHE A 71 13.34 -3.33 -9.95
C PHE A 71 14.74 -3.80 -9.56
N ILE A 72 14.81 -4.90 -8.83
CA ILE A 72 16.06 -5.48 -8.31
C ILE A 72 16.24 -6.92 -8.81
N SER A 73 17.47 -7.44 -8.76
CA SER A 73 17.74 -8.82 -9.11
C SER A 73 17.11 -9.80 -8.12
N ARG A 74 16.93 -11.06 -8.55
CA ARG A 74 16.42 -12.10 -7.65
C ARG A 74 17.38 -12.34 -6.48
N ASP A 75 18.69 -12.34 -6.74
CA ASP A 75 19.69 -12.56 -5.72
C ASP A 75 19.68 -11.43 -4.67
N GLU A 76 19.66 -10.18 -5.11
CA GLU A 76 19.51 -9.00 -4.22
C GLU A 76 18.23 -9.07 -3.40
N PHE A 77 17.11 -9.46 -4.01
CA PHE A 77 15.85 -9.61 -3.28
C PHE A 77 15.94 -10.68 -2.19
N LEU A 78 16.53 -11.84 -2.50
CA LEU A 78 16.68 -12.94 -1.57
C LEU A 78 17.63 -12.59 -0.42
N GLU A 79 18.71 -11.87 -0.70
CA GLU A 79 19.61 -11.33 0.32
C GLU A 79 18.87 -10.38 1.27
N LYS A 80 18.18 -9.38 0.74
CA LYS A 80 17.35 -8.44 1.53
C LYS A 80 16.30 -9.17 2.37
N ARG A 81 15.66 -10.19 1.80
CA ARG A 81 14.69 -11.01 2.53
C ARG A 81 15.33 -11.78 3.69
N ALA A 82 16.50 -12.38 3.47
CA ALA A 82 17.23 -13.09 4.52
C ALA A 82 17.67 -12.15 5.66
N ASN A 83 18.00 -10.90 5.33
CA ASN A 83 18.36 -9.85 6.29
C ASN A 83 17.15 -9.22 7.01
N GLY A 84 15.91 -9.63 6.70
CA GLY A 84 14.70 -9.06 7.32
C GLY A 84 14.35 -7.62 6.87
N GLU A 85 14.86 -7.20 5.70
CA GLU A 85 14.67 -5.83 5.18
C GLU A 85 13.26 -5.59 4.59
N PHE A 86 12.40 -6.61 4.55
CA PHE A 86 11.02 -6.48 4.11
C PHE A 86 10.04 -6.54 5.28
N LEU A 87 8.97 -5.73 5.23
CA LEU A 87 7.78 -5.87 6.08
C LEU A 87 6.95 -7.08 5.65
N GLU A 88 6.86 -7.30 4.34
CA GLU A 88 6.24 -8.47 3.73
C GLU A 88 6.94 -8.77 2.41
N SER A 89 6.95 -10.02 2.02
CA SER A 89 7.39 -10.43 0.69
C SER A 89 6.72 -11.73 0.27
N PHE A 90 6.38 -11.85 -1.00
CA PHE A 90 5.74 -13.03 -1.57
C PHE A 90 6.23 -13.32 -2.98
N GLU A 91 6.05 -14.55 -3.40
CA GLU A 91 6.34 -15.02 -4.74
C GLU A 91 5.03 -15.26 -5.49
N VAL A 92 4.93 -14.68 -6.68
CA VAL A 92 3.78 -14.88 -7.57
C VAL A 92 4.07 -16.11 -8.41
N TYR A 93 3.45 -17.24 -8.07
CA TYR A 93 3.70 -18.60 -8.58
C TYR A 93 5.11 -19.12 -8.24
N GLU A 94 5.26 -20.43 -8.12
CA GLU A 94 6.54 -21.07 -7.87
C GLU A 94 7.55 -20.77 -9.00
N GLY A 95 8.72 -20.24 -8.65
CA GLY A 95 9.72 -19.75 -9.61
C GLY A 95 9.38 -18.41 -10.27
N GLY A 96 8.28 -17.76 -9.88
CA GLY A 96 7.82 -16.49 -10.41
C GLY A 96 8.53 -15.25 -9.85
N ALA A 97 8.01 -14.08 -10.18
CA ALA A 97 8.54 -12.83 -9.68
C ALA A 97 8.24 -12.66 -8.19
N LEU A 98 9.23 -12.13 -7.47
CA LEU A 98 9.13 -11.75 -6.06
C LEU A 98 8.67 -10.29 -5.97
N TYR A 99 7.87 -10.00 -4.95
CA TYR A 99 7.41 -8.67 -4.60
C TYR A 99 7.56 -8.48 -3.09
N GLY A 100 7.84 -7.25 -2.65
CA GLY A 100 7.92 -6.97 -1.22
C GLY A 100 7.96 -5.49 -0.90
N THR A 101 7.56 -5.15 0.32
CA THR A 101 7.55 -3.79 0.87
C THR A 101 8.80 -3.58 1.72
N LEU A 102 9.67 -2.66 1.30
CA LEU A 102 10.92 -2.35 2.02
C LEU A 102 10.63 -1.67 3.36
N ARG A 103 11.09 -2.28 4.45
CA ARG A 103 10.90 -1.80 5.83
C ARG A 103 11.47 -0.40 6.05
N GLU A 104 12.73 -0.19 5.69
CA GLU A 104 13.41 1.09 5.89
C GLU A 104 12.71 2.25 5.21
N THR A 105 12.20 2.04 3.99
CA THR A 105 11.43 3.05 3.25
C THR A 105 10.19 3.47 4.05
N VAL A 106 9.43 2.52 4.56
CA VAL A 106 8.22 2.77 5.34
C VAL A 106 8.55 3.49 6.64
N GLU A 107 9.51 2.98 7.41
CA GLU A 107 9.89 3.55 8.70
C GLU A 107 10.45 4.97 8.58
N THR A 108 11.23 5.24 7.52
CA THR A 108 11.77 6.58 7.27
C THR A 108 10.66 7.59 7.01
N GLN A 109 9.67 7.24 6.20
CA GLN A 109 8.53 8.13 5.94
C GLN A 109 7.67 8.34 7.19
N ILE A 110 7.46 7.30 8.01
CA ILE A 110 6.73 7.40 9.29
C ILE A 110 7.46 8.35 10.25
N ARG A 111 8.79 8.27 10.34
CA ARG A 111 9.60 9.20 11.16
C ARG A 111 9.46 10.66 10.71
N GLN A 112 9.22 10.87 9.42
CA GLN A 112 8.97 12.21 8.84
C GLN A 112 7.52 12.69 9.02
N GLY A 113 6.68 11.96 9.75
CA GLY A 113 5.27 12.31 9.98
C GLY A 113 4.36 12.00 8.80
N LYS A 114 4.82 11.26 7.78
CA LYS A 114 4.03 10.89 6.61
C LYS A 114 3.13 9.69 6.89
N TRP A 115 1.99 9.66 6.23
CA TRP A 115 1.11 8.49 6.20
C TRP A 115 1.48 7.63 4.99
N VAL A 116 2.04 6.47 5.26
CA VAL A 116 2.56 5.58 4.22
C VAL A 116 1.46 4.66 3.72
N LEU A 117 1.05 4.85 2.47
CA LEU A 117 0.08 3.98 1.78
C LEU A 117 0.79 2.73 1.27
N LEU A 118 0.28 1.57 1.66
CA LEU A 118 0.66 0.27 1.13
C LEU A 118 -0.47 -0.25 0.26
N GLU A 119 -0.30 -0.22 -1.06
CA GLU A 119 -1.20 -0.88 -2.01
C GLU A 119 -0.67 -2.29 -2.27
N ILE A 120 -1.13 -3.25 -1.49
CA ILE A 120 -0.63 -4.62 -1.48
C ILE A 120 -1.76 -5.64 -1.58
N ASP A 121 -1.41 -6.88 -1.94
CA ASP A 121 -2.36 -7.98 -1.97
C ASP A 121 -2.79 -8.42 -0.56
N VAL A 122 -3.75 -9.34 -0.50
CA VAL A 122 -4.32 -9.81 0.77
C VAL A 122 -3.29 -10.52 1.64
N LYS A 123 -2.39 -11.31 1.03
CA LYS A 123 -1.38 -12.07 1.78
C LYS A 123 -0.36 -11.12 2.42
N GLY A 124 0.15 -10.17 1.64
CA GLY A 124 1.05 -9.13 2.14
C GLY A 124 0.39 -8.27 3.21
N ALA A 125 -0.87 -7.87 3.01
CA ALA A 125 -1.63 -7.09 3.98
C ALA A 125 -1.77 -7.81 5.33
N LEU A 126 -2.08 -9.11 5.33
CA LEU A 126 -2.19 -9.90 6.57
C LEU A 126 -0.84 -9.99 7.31
N CYS A 127 0.27 -10.11 6.58
CA CYS A 127 1.61 -10.08 7.19
C CYS A 127 1.88 -8.72 7.84
N VAL A 128 1.65 -7.62 7.13
CA VAL A 128 1.88 -6.27 7.67
C VAL A 128 0.95 -5.97 8.84
N MET A 129 -0.33 -6.33 8.78
CA MET A 129 -1.28 -6.14 9.90
C MET A 129 -0.87 -6.90 11.16
N LYS A 130 -0.26 -8.07 11.02
CA LYS A 130 0.26 -8.83 12.16
C LYS A 130 1.47 -8.16 12.79
N GLU A 131 2.34 -7.57 12.00
CA GLU A 131 3.57 -6.90 12.46
C GLU A 131 3.29 -5.48 12.98
N LEU A 132 2.36 -4.76 12.34
CA LEU A 132 1.95 -3.40 12.65
C LEU A 132 0.45 -3.34 12.98
N PRO A 133 0.00 -3.85 14.13
CA PRO A 133 -1.42 -3.97 14.46
C PRO A 133 -2.13 -2.62 14.60
N GLU A 134 -1.39 -1.53 14.83
CA GLU A 134 -1.90 -0.15 14.85
C GLU A 134 -2.19 0.41 13.45
N SER A 135 -1.70 -0.23 12.38
CA SER A 135 -1.95 0.25 11.01
C SER A 135 -3.44 0.34 10.70
N LEU A 136 -3.83 1.35 9.93
CA LEU A 136 -5.17 1.41 9.35
C LEU A 136 -5.22 0.44 8.16
N SER A 137 -6.08 -0.57 8.22
CA SER A 137 -6.28 -1.51 7.13
C SER A 137 -7.67 -1.37 6.53
N VAL A 138 -7.72 -1.12 5.22
CA VAL A 138 -8.94 -0.92 4.45
C VAL A 138 -9.02 -1.97 3.35
N PHE A 139 -10.13 -2.70 3.32
CA PHE A 139 -10.43 -3.66 2.26
C PHE A 139 -11.38 -3.05 1.25
N ILE A 140 -10.98 -2.99 -0.02
CA ILE A 140 -11.84 -2.53 -1.10
C ILE A 140 -12.60 -3.73 -1.68
N LEU A 141 -13.91 -3.68 -1.60
CA LEU A 141 -14.84 -4.70 -2.11
C LEU A 141 -15.40 -4.28 -3.48
N PRO A 142 -15.64 -5.22 -4.39
CA PRO A 142 -16.51 -4.97 -5.53
C PRO A 142 -17.98 -4.98 -5.05
N PRO A 143 -18.93 -4.35 -5.80
CA PRO A 143 -20.35 -4.45 -5.46
C PRO A 143 -20.90 -5.87 -5.63
N SER A 144 -20.36 -6.62 -6.59
CA SER A 144 -20.63 -8.05 -6.78
C SER A 144 -19.48 -8.74 -7.52
N LEU A 145 -19.50 -10.07 -7.55
CA LEU A 145 -18.53 -10.85 -8.34
C LEU A 145 -18.75 -10.66 -9.85
N GLU A 146 -19.98 -10.47 -10.30
CA GLU A 146 -20.33 -10.18 -11.68
C GLU A 146 -19.71 -8.86 -12.13
N ALA A 147 -19.85 -7.81 -11.33
CA ALA A 147 -19.22 -6.51 -11.62
C ALA A 147 -17.69 -6.61 -11.66
N LEU A 148 -17.09 -7.43 -10.79
CA LEU A 148 -15.65 -7.68 -10.82
C LEU A 148 -15.23 -8.42 -12.10
N LYS A 149 -16.01 -9.42 -12.52
CA LYS A 149 -15.80 -10.16 -13.76
C LYS A 149 -15.80 -9.24 -14.98
N GLU A 150 -16.79 -8.35 -15.08
CA GLU A 150 -16.86 -7.35 -16.16
C GLU A 150 -15.64 -6.43 -16.17
N ARG A 151 -15.20 -5.95 -15.01
CA ARG A 151 -14.00 -5.11 -14.87
C ARG A 151 -12.73 -5.82 -15.32
N LEU A 152 -12.60 -7.12 -15.01
CA LEU A 152 -11.45 -7.94 -15.44
C LEU A 152 -11.46 -8.16 -16.96
N LEU A 153 -12.62 -8.44 -17.56
CA LEU A 153 -12.79 -8.57 -19.00
C LEU A 153 -12.44 -7.30 -19.76
N ASN A 154 -12.91 -6.13 -19.26
CA ASN A 154 -12.70 -4.82 -19.91
C ASN A 154 -11.22 -4.38 -19.91
N ARG A 155 -10.38 -4.92 -19.04
CA ARG A 155 -8.92 -4.67 -19.06
C ARG A 155 -8.20 -5.30 -20.25
N GLY A 156 -8.83 -6.19 -21.01
CA GLY A 156 -8.32 -6.74 -22.25
C GLY A 156 -7.10 -7.67 -22.12
N THR A 157 -6.66 -7.99 -20.91
CA THR A 157 -5.44 -8.76 -20.66
C THR A 157 -5.69 -10.27 -20.59
N GLU A 158 -6.95 -10.75 -20.67
CA GLU A 158 -7.26 -12.12 -20.31
C GLU A 158 -8.44 -12.73 -21.05
N LYS A 159 -8.30 -14.03 -21.41
CA LYS A 159 -9.33 -14.84 -22.06
C LYS A 159 -9.43 -16.21 -21.40
N GLY A 160 -10.66 -16.71 -21.26
CA GLY A 160 -10.93 -18.10 -20.94
C GLY A 160 -10.53 -18.55 -19.52
N GLU A 161 -9.68 -19.56 -19.42
CA GLU A 161 -9.29 -20.21 -18.16
C GLU A 161 -8.60 -19.27 -17.15
N ASP A 162 -7.88 -18.28 -17.65
CA ASP A 162 -7.23 -17.29 -16.76
C ASP A 162 -8.26 -16.42 -16.02
N LEU A 163 -9.39 -16.11 -16.65
CA LEU A 163 -10.47 -15.34 -16.01
C LEU A 163 -11.13 -16.16 -14.88
N SER A 164 -11.42 -17.45 -15.11
CA SER A 164 -12.03 -18.32 -14.09
C SER A 164 -11.12 -18.45 -12.87
N ARG A 165 -9.83 -18.68 -13.09
CA ARG A 165 -8.82 -18.76 -12.00
C ARG A 165 -8.72 -17.47 -11.20
N ARG A 166 -8.81 -16.31 -11.86
CA ARG A 166 -8.80 -15.01 -11.17
C ARG A 166 -10.06 -14.75 -10.38
N LEU A 167 -11.21 -15.17 -10.85
CA LEU A 167 -12.46 -15.04 -10.11
C LEU A 167 -12.43 -15.93 -8.86
N GLU A 168 -12.00 -17.18 -8.97
CA GLU A 168 -11.81 -18.06 -7.82
C GLU A 168 -10.82 -17.47 -6.80
N GLN A 169 -9.73 -16.89 -7.29
CA GLN A 169 -8.77 -16.21 -6.43
C GLN A 169 -9.41 -14.99 -5.75
N ALA A 170 -10.18 -14.19 -6.49
CA ALA A 170 -10.88 -13.03 -5.95
C ALA A 170 -11.90 -13.40 -4.88
N GLU A 171 -12.68 -14.50 -5.06
CA GLU A 171 -13.58 -15.02 -4.03
C GLU A 171 -12.83 -15.38 -2.74
N LYS A 172 -11.71 -16.09 -2.88
CA LYS A 172 -10.84 -16.40 -1.74
C LYS A 172 -10.33 -15.13 -1.05
N GLU A 173 -9.85 -14.15 -1.82
CA GLU A 173 -9.37 -12.87 -1.31
C GLU A 173 -10.48 -12.10 -0.59
N ILE A 174 -11.69 -12.05 -1.14
CA ILE A 174 -12.85 -11.39 -0.53
C ILE A 174 -13.19 -12.03 0.83
N SER A 175 -13.03 -13.32 1.01
CA SER A 175 -13.31 -13.98 2.29
C SER A 175 -12.45 -13.46 3.47
N PHE A 176 -11.31 -12.83 3.17
CA PHE A 176 -10.41 -12.24 4.16
C PHE A 176 -10.80 -10.81 4.58
N ASN A 177 -11.82 -10.19 3.97
CA ASN A 177 -12.24 -8.83 4.30
C ASN A 177 -12.54 -8.65 5.80
N LYS A 178 -13.00 -9.69 6.48
CA LYS A 178 -13.35 -9.70 7.92
C LYS A 178 -12.17 -9.39 8.85
N PHE A 179 -10.94 -9.54 8.39
CA PHE A 179 -9.74 -9.24 9.19
C PHE A 179 -9.29 -7.78 9.11
N TYR A 180 -9.87 -7.01 8.19
CA TYR A 180 -9.55 -5.58 8.04
C TYR A 180 -10.38 -4.72 8.96
N LYS A 181 -9.81 -3.60 9.39
CA LYS A 181 -10.50 -2.63 10.25
C LYS A 181 -11.67 -2.00 9.52
N GLU A 182 -11.48 -1.64 8.26
CA GLU A 182 -12.47 -0.97 7.44
C GLU A 182 -12.75 -1.71 6.13
N ARG A 183 -13.94 -1.54 5.58
CA ARG A 183 -14.41 -2.15 4.33
C ARG A 183 -15.14 -1.11 3.54
N ILE A 184 -14.77 -0.93 2.26
CA ILE A 184 -15.37 0.05 1.36
C ILE A 184 -15.79 -0.66 0.09
N VAL A 185 -17.05 -0.51 -0.30
CA VAL A 185 -17.56 -1.06 -1.55
C VAL A 185 -17.32 -0.05 -2.68
N ASN A 186 -16.49 -0.44 -3.65
CA ASN A 186 -16.23 0.37 -4.84
C ASN A 186 -17.24 0.04 -5.95
N ASP A 187 -18.48 0.44 -5.74
CA ASP A 187 -19.51 0.44 -6.77
C ASP A 187 -19.38 1.71 -7.64
N ASN A 188 -19.36 2.85 -7.00
CA ASN A 188 -19.10 4.15 -7.60
C ASN A 188 -17.78 4.71 -7.04
N LEU A 189 -16.89 5.12 -7.94
CA LEU A 189 -15.54 5.56 -7.58
C LEU A 189 -15.55 6.82 -6.69
N ASP A 190 -16.46 7.77 -6.96
CA ASP A 190 -16.50 9.02 -6.18
C ASP A 190 -17.00 8.75 -4.76
N LYS A 191 -18.05 7.94 -4.60
CA LYS A 191 -18.56 7.53 -3.28
C LYS A 191 -17.52 6.75 -2.49
N ALA A 192 -16.84 5.79 -3.13
CA ALA A 192 -15.79 5.01 -2.47
C ALA A 192 -14.60 5.90 -2.06
N PHE A 193 -14.25 6.90 -2.86
CA PHE A 193 -13.24 7.88 -2.53
C PHE A 193 -13.64 8.74 -1.32
N GLU A 194 -14.87 9.29 -1.31
CA GLU A 194 -15.38 10.08 -0.19
C GLU A 194 -15.41 9.27 1.12
N GLU A 195 -15.83 8.01 1.05
CA GLU A 195 -15.87 7.11 2.20
C GLU A 195 -14.44 6.84 2.72
N LEU A 196 -13.49 6.60 1.81
CA LEU A 196 -12.08 6.39 2.17
C LEU A 196 -11.47 7.64 2.82
N VAL A 197 -11.79 8.84 2.34
CA VAL A 197 -11.37 10.11 2.97
C VAL A 197 -11.96 10.25 4.38
N LYS A 198 -13.23 9.90 4.60
CA LYS A 198 -13.87 9.91 5.93
C LYS A 198 -13.20 8.91 6.89
N VAL A 199 -12.88 7.71 6.41
CA VAL A 199 -12.13 6.71 7.17
C VAL A 199 -10.78 7.26 7.59
N LEU A 200 -10.01 7.85 6.67
CA LEU A 200 -8.71 8.46 7.01
C LEU A 200 -8.86 9.59 8.04
N ALA A 201 -9.89 10.42 7.91
CA ALA A 201 -10.15 11.52 8.84
C ALA A 201 -10.42 11.01 10.27
N SER A 202 -11.12 9.89 10.43
CA SER A 202 -11.42 9.29 11.73
C SER A 202 -10.18 8.70 12.44
N TYR A 203 -9.12 8.46 11.69
CA TYR A 203 -7.85 7.94 12.21
C TYR A 203 -6.75 9.02 12.38
N ASN A 204 -7.06 10.28 12.12
CA ASN A 204 -6.08 11.40 12.18
C ASN A 204 -5.64 11.80 13.62
#